data_805096814f8c424a976798f57e7284a2
#
_entry.id   805096814f8c424a976798f57e7284a2
#
_cell.length_a   1.000
_cell.length_b   1.000
_cell.length_c   1.000
_cell.angle_alpha   90.00
_cell.angle_beta   90.00
_cell.angle_gamma   90.00
#
_symmetry.space_group_name_H-M   'P 1'
#
loop_
_entity.id
_entity.type
_entity.pdbx_description
1 polymer ?
#
loop_
_entity_poly.entity_id
_entity_poly.type
_entity_poly.pdbx_seq_one_letter_code
_entity_poly.pdbx_strand_id
1 'polypeptide(L)'
;MSKTHGLLFLFDVDNTLLDNDRMKSDLGQHVETTFGKEGVDLLWELYEKERVKHGYADFLGTLELFRLAHLHDPRALRLANWLLDYPFIERLYPDALGAVRHVRQWGLPVILTDGDGVFQPHKLERSGLWEAFGGHVLNYIHKEKELDSVRRAYPARHYVLIDDKLKLLDAVKRAWGDRVTTIFPRQGHYANDAQALTNSALADIEIERIADLMEHDFSALAPA
;
A
#
# COMPACT_ATOMS: atom_id res chain seq x y z
N MET A 1 9.45 -21.42 -18.39
CA MET A 1 10.11 -20.10 -18.49
C MET A 1 9.03 -19.04 -18.36
N SER A 2 9.13 -18.12 -17.41
CA SER A 2 8.17 -17.01 -17.26
C SER A 2 8.25 -16.11 -18.49
N LYS A 3 7.08 -15.70 -19.02
CA LYS A 3 7.01 -14.80 -20.19
C LYS A 3 7.54 -13.43 -19.77
N THR A 4 8.52 -12.90 -20.50
CA THR A 4 9.01 -11.52 -20.26
C THR A 4 7.96 -10.53 -20.76
N HIS A 5 7.52 -9.65 -19.89
CA HIS A 5 6.58 -8.57 -20.23
C HIS A 5 7.31 -7.41 -20.91
N GLY A 6 6.64 -6.69 -21.80
CA GLY A 6 7.17 -5.45 -22.38
C GLY A 6 7.23 -4.37 -21.31
N LEU A 7 6.09 -4.03 -20.75
CA LEU A 7 5.90 -3.05 -19.67
C LEU A 7 5.17 -3.71 -18.49
N LEU A 8 5.58 -3.38 -17.28
CA LEU A 8 4.97 -3.87 -16.04
C LEU A 8 4.71 -2.68 -15.10
N PHE A 9 3.50 -2.59 -14.59
CA PHE A 9 3.10 -1.58 -13.62
C PHE A 9 3.06 -2.18 -12.22
N LEU A 10 3.87 -1.65 -11.32
CA LEU A 10 3.92 -2.05 -9.91
C LEU A 10 3.19 -1.00 -9.08
N PHE A 11 2.11 -1.39 -8.43
CA PHE A 11 1.31 -0.50 -7.61
C PHE A 11 1.48 -0.81 -6.13
N ASP A 12 1.84 0.20 -5.34
CA ASP A 12 1.58 0.17 -3.92
C ASP A 12 0.09 0.25 -3.62
N VAL A 13 -0.31 -0.07 -2.40
CA VAL A 13 -1.71 -0.12 -1.98
C VAL A 13 -2.05 0.99 -1.00
N ASP A 14 -1.38 1.00 0.15
CA ASP A 14 -1.72 1.87 1.28
C ASP A 14 -1.33 3.33 1.00
N ASN A 15 -2.33 4.21 0.98
CA ASN A 15 -2.22 5.61 0.56
C ASN A 15 -1.85 5.84 -0.91
N THR A 16 -1.79 4.77 -1.72
CA THR A 16 -1.64 4.85 -3.17
C THR A 16 -2.95 4.52 -3.90
N LEU A 17 -3.54 3.36 -3.63
CA LEU A 17 -4.85 2.93 -4.17
C LEU A 17 -5.96 3.03 -3.12
N LEU A 18 -5.62 2.88 -1.84
CA LEU A 18 -6.54 2.81 -0.72
C LEU A 18 -6.12 3.83 0.37
N ASP A 19 -7.05 4.64 0.85
CA ASP A 19 -6.87 5.60 1.95
C ASP A 19 -6.73 4.87 3.28
N ASN A 20 -5.49 4.43 3.56
CA ASN A 20 -5.15 3.73 4.79
C ASN A 20 -5.14 4.66 6.00
N ASP A 21 -4.87 5.95 5.80
CA ASP A 21 -4.91 6.95 6.88
C ASP A 21 -6.35 7.12 7.39
N ARG A 22 -7.33 7.09 6.50
CA ARG A 22 -8.75 7.11 6.88
C ARG A 22 -9.14 5.86 7.66
N MET A 23 -8.71 4.67 7.23
CA MET A 23 -8.95 3.42 7.96
C MET A 23 -8.37 3.49 9.39
N LYS A 24 -7.14 4.00 9.54
CA LYS A 24 -6.51 4.19 10.86
C LYS A 24 -7.29 5.20 11.72
N SER A 25 -7.73 6.30 11.14
CA SER A 25 -8.56 7.30 11.83
C SER A 25 -9.87 6.68 12.30
N ASP A 26 -10.56 5.92 11.46
CA ASP A 26 -11.83 5.27 11.80
C ASP A 26 -11.65 4.20 12.89
N LEU A 27 -10.53 3.45 12.88
CA LEU A 27 -10.19 2.51 13.96
C LEU A 27 -9.96 3.25 15.28
N GLY A 28 -9.19 4.35 15.25
CA GLY A 28 -8.97 5.18 16.44
C GLY A 28 -10.28 5.72 17.01
N GLN A 29 -11.18 6.24 16.17
CA GLN A 29 -12.48 6.73 16.57
C GLN A 29 -13.37 5.63 17.15
N HIS A 30 -13.34 4.42 16.57
CA HIS A 30 -14.08 3.28 17.11
C HIS A 30 -13.58 2.88 18.50
N VAL A 31 -12.25 2.85 18.70
CA VAL A 31 -11.64 2.57 20.00
C VAL A 31 -11.94 3.68 21.00
N GLU A 32 -11.87 4.96 20.60
CA GLU A 32 -12.21 6.09 21.46
C GLU A 32 -13.66 6.00 21.97
N THR A 33 -14.59 5.71 21.07
CA THR A 33 -16.01 5.56 21.42
C THR A 33 -16.24 4.41 22.39
N THR A 34 -15.44 3.35 22.31
CA THR A 34 -15.64 2.11 23.08
C THR A 34 -14.84 2.10 24.39
N PHE A 35 -13.61 2.61 24.39
CA PHE A 35 -12.64 2.54 25.50
C PHE A 35 -12.14 3.90 25.99
N GLY A 36 -12.62 5.00 25.38
CA GLY A 36 -12.18 6.35 25.73
C GLY A 36 -10.77 6.67 25.21
N LYS A 37 -10.29 7.86 25.61
CA LYS A 37 -8.99 8.38 25.17
C LYS A 37 -7.82 7.48 25.59
N GLU A 38 -7.85 6.95 26.81
CA GLU A 38 -6.80 6.04 27.30
C GLU A 38 -6.69 4.78 26.42
N GLY A 39 -7.82 4.27 25.92
CA GLY A 39 -7.83 3.15 24.97
C GLY A 39 -7.18 3.50 23.64
N VAL A 40 -7.40 4.71 23.13
CA VAL A 40 -6.75 5.19 21.88
C VAL A 40 -5.25 5.33 22.06
N ASP A 41 -4.83 5.96 23.17
CA ASP A 41 -3.41 6.16 23.47
C ASP A 41 -2.68 4.80 23.57
N LEU A 42 -3.28 3.83 24.26
CA LEU A 42 -2.77 2.47 24.35
C LEU A 42 -2.73 1.77 22.96
N LEU A 43 -3.78 1.90 22.15
CA LEU A 43 -3.82 1.30 20.82
C LEU A 43 -2.62 1.74 19.99
N TRP A 44 -2.36 3.04 19.90
CA TRP A 44 -1.28 3.56 19.06
C TRP A 44 0.11 3.31 19.65
N GLU A 45 0.25 3.25 20.98
CA GLU A 45 1.48 2.79 21.62
C GLU A 45 1.81 1.33 21.22
N LEU A 46 0.84 0.44 21.33
CA LEU A 46 0.99 -0.97 20.96
C LEU A 46 1.26 -1.12 19.46
N TYR A 47 0.54 -0.38 18.62
CA TYR A 47 0.75 -0.36 17.17
C TYR A 47 2.20 0.02 16.81
N GLU A 48 2.71 1.10 17.39
CA GLU A 48 4.07 1.53 17.11
C GLU A 48 5.12 0.52 17.61
N LYS A 49 4.88 -0.09 18.77
CA LYS A 49 5.74 -1.15 19.31
C LYS A 49 5.81 -2.36 18.39
N GLU A 50 4.65 -2.84 17.88
CA GLU A 50 4.62 -3.98 16.95
C GLU A 50 5.22 -3.59 15.59
N ARG A 51 4.96 -2.37 15.10
CA ARG A 51 5.54 -1.85 13.85
C ARG A 51 7.08 -1.84 13.89
N VAL A 52 7.66 -1.36 15.00
CA VAL A 52 9.12 -1.35 15.19
C VAL A 52 9.69 -2.77 15.29
N LYS A 53 9.01 -3.66 16.00
CA LYS A 53 9.44 -5.04 16.23
C LYS A 53 9.43 -5.88 14.95
N HIS A 54 8.40 -5.75 14.13
CA HIS A 54 8.17 -6.57 12.94
C HIS A 54 8.62 -5.92 11.64
N GLY A 55 8.80 -4.59 11.62
CA GLY A 55 9.17 -3.82 10.42
C GLY A 55 7.99 -3.51 9.49
N TYR A 56 6.76 -3.87 9.87
CA TYR A 56 5.52 -3.56 9.16
C TYR A 56 4.38 -3.24 10.12
N ALA A 57 3.27 -2.74 9.59
CA ALA A 57 2.06 -2.40 10.34
C ALA A 57 1.27 -3.67 10.71
N ASP A 58 1.57 -4.26 11.87
CA ASP A 58 0.87 -5.45 12.38
C ASP A 58 -0.39 -5.05 13.16
N PHE A 59 -1.48 -4.83 12.45
CA PHE A 59 -2.76 -4.49 13.08
C PHE A 59 -3.35 -5.63 13.91
N LEU A 60 -3.29 -6.87 13.42
CA LEU A 60 -3.85 -8.01 14.15
C LEU A 60 -3.06 -8.29 15.43
N GLY A 61 -1.73 -8.25 15.37
CA GLY A 61 -0.90 -8.35 16.56
C GLY A 61 -1.15 -7.23 17.56
N THR A 62 -1.32 -5.99 17.05
CA THR A 62 -1.69 -4.83 17.90
C THR A 62 -3.01 -5.07 18.63
N LEU A 63 -4.05 -5.53 17.93
CA LEU A 63 -5.36 -5.79 18.54
C LEU A 63 -5.33 -6.96 19.51
N GLU A 64 -4.48 -7.97 19.27
CA GLU A 64 -4.26 -9.06 20.22
C GLU A 64 -3.61 -8.55 21.52
N LEU A 65 -2.59 -7.69 21.43
CA LEU A 65 -1.98 -7.07 22.62
C LEU A 65 -2.98 -6.15 23.34
N PHE A 66 -3.80 -5.40 22.60
CA PHE A 66 -4.84 -4.59 23.17
C PHE A 66 -5.87 -5.43 23.95
N ARG A 67 -6.27 -6.57 23.39
CA ARG A 67 -7.12 -7.55 24.06
C ARG A 67 -6.47 -8.10 25.35
N LEU A 68 -5.20 -8.39 25.32
CA LEU A 68 -4.46 -8.89 26.52
C LEU A 68 -4.40 -7.84 27.64
N ALA A 69 -4.37 -6.55 27.29
CA ALA A 69 -4.46 -5.48 28.27
C ALA A 69 -5.89 -5.31 28.85
N HIS A 70 -6.92 -5.89 28.20
CA HIS A 70 -8.32 -5.81 28.55
C HIS A 70 -8.97 -7.20 28.72
N LEU A 71 -8.30 -8.14 29.36
CA LEU A 71 -8.68 -9.57 29.44
C LEU A 71 -10.12 -9.84 29.91
N HIS A 72 -10.67 -8.96 30.75
CA HIS A 72 -12.01 -9.12 31.31
C HIS A 72 -13.07 -8.24 30.62
N ASP A 73 -12.69 -7.57 29.53
CA ASP A 73 -13.62 -6.73 28.76
C ASP A 73 -14.01 -7.42 27.45
N PRO A 74 -15.27 -7.92 27.33
CA PRO A 74 -15.70 -8.61 26.11
C PRO A 74 -15.73 -7.71 24.88
N ARG A 75 -15.71 -6.36 25.06
CA ARG A 75 -15.68 -5.43 23.93
C ARG A 75 -14.34 -5.54 23.16
N ALA A 76 -13.24 -5.82 23.88
CA ALA A 76 -11.92 -6.00 23.26
C ALA A 76 -11.87 -7.20 22.29
N LEU A 77 -12.66 -8.24 22.55
CA LEU A 77 -12.76 -9.40 21.64
C LEU A 77 -13.39 -9.06 20.28
N ARG A 78 -14.12 -7.95 20.19
CA ARG A 78 -14.83 -7.54 18.97
C ARG A 78 -14.03 -6.64 18.06
N LEU A 79 -12.90 -6.06 18.54
CA LEU A 79 -12.11 -5.12 17.75
C LEU A 79 -11.51 -5.76 16.49
N ALA A 80 -11.00 -6.99 16.58
CA ALA A 80 -10.47 -7.69 15.42
C ALA A 80 -11.56 -7.94 14.38
N ASN A 81 -12.77 -8.34 14.80
CA ASN A 81 -13.89 -8.53 13.88
C ASN A 81 -14.29 -7.20 13.23
N TRP A 82 -14.34 -6.11 14.01
CA TRP A 82 -14.63 -4.78 13.45
C TRP A 82 -13.64 -4.40 12.34
N LEU A 83 -12.34 -4.65 12.54
CA LEU A 83 -11.32 -4.36 11.55
C LEU A 83 -11.41 -5.29 10.33
N LEU A 84 -11.66 -6.59 10.53
CA LEU A 84 -11.83 -7.55 9.45
C LEU A 84 -13.11 -7.29 8.62
N ASP A 85 -14.17 -6.80 9.24
CA ASP A 85 -15.44 -6.43 8.58
C ASP A 85 -15.44 -4.99 8.04
N TYR A 86 -14.33 -4.26 8.20
CA TYR A 86 -14.21 -2.88 7.76
C TYR A 86 -14.47 -2.74 6.25
N PRO A 87 -15.23 -1.72 5.80
CA PRO A 87 -15.61 -1.57 4.39
C PRO A 87 -14.47 -1.01 3.54
N PHE A 88 -13.42 -1.79 3.31
CA PHE A 88 -12.21 -1.36 2.57
C PHE A 88 -12.51 -0.86 1.17
N ILE A 89 -13.55 -1.36 0.50
CA ILE A 89 -13.95 -0.89 -0.83
C ILE A 89 -14.33 0.59 -0.83
N GLU A 90 -14.89 1.10 0.27
CA GLU A 90 -15.24 2.51 0.42
C GLU A 90 -14.02 3.40 0.71
N ARG A 91 -12.87 2.79 0.92
CA ARG A 91 -11.60 3.49 1.17
C ARG A 91 -10.70 3.54 -0.06
N LEU A 92 -11.12 2.98 -1.17
CA LEU A 92 -10.41 3.20 -2.43
C LEU A 92 -10.42 4.70 -2.76
N TYR A 93 -9.28 5.22 -3.19
CA TYR A 93 -9.26 6.56 -3.74
C TYR A 93 -10.15 6.64 -4.99
N PRO A 94 -10.76 7.81 -5.27
CA PRO A 94 -11.59 8.00 -6.46
C PRO A 94 -10.87 7.51 -7.72
N ASP A 95 -11.56 6.73 -8.53
CA ASP A 95 -11.08 6.16 -9.79
C ASP A 95 -9.81 5.27 -9.71
N ALA A 96 -9.42 4.81 -8.53
CA ALA A 96 -8.28 3.89 -8.38
C ALA A 96 -8.40 2.66 -9.29
N LEU A 97 -9.57 2.01 -9.31
CA LEU A 97 -9.83 0.87 -10.21
C LEU A 97 -9.86 1.28 -11.69
N GLY A 98 -10.25 2.53 -12.00
CA GLY A 98 -10.18 3.12 -13.34
C GLY A 98 -8.74 3.23 -13.82
N ALA A 99 -7.85 3.76 -12.97
CA ALA A 99 -6.42 3.88 -13.24
C ALA A 99 -5.77 2.51 -13.51
N VAL A 100 -6.11 1.49 -12.71
CA VAL A 100 -5.63 0.10 -12.92
C VAL A 100 -6.11 -0.47 -14.26
N ARG A 101 -7.36 -0.24 -14.63
CA ARG A 101 -7.88 -0.67 -15.94
C ARG A 101 -7.19 0.07 -17.09
N HIS A 102 -6.95 1.37 -16.93
CA HIS A 102 -6.31 2.20 -17.94
C HIS A 102 -4.91 1.70 -18.31
N VAL A 103 -4.04 1.42 -17.35
CA VAL A 103 -2.66 1.00 -17.63
C VAL A 103 -2.55 -0.38 -18.29
N ARG A 104 -3.61 -1.21 -18.24
CA ARG A 104 -3.64 -2.53 -18.88
C ARG A 104 -3.46 -2.50 -20.40
N GLN A 105 -3.76 -1.38 -21.04
CA GLN A 105 -3.57 -1.25 -22.49
C GLN A 105 -2.09 -1.25 -22.90
N TRP A 106 -1.17 -0.94 -21.97
CA TRP A 106 0.29 -0.94 -22.22
C TRP A 106 1.04 -2.06 -21.53
N GLY A 107 0.55 -2.55 -20.39
CA GLY A 107 1.27 -3.57 -19.64
C GLY A 107 0.45 -4.27 -18.57
N LEU A 108 1.09 -5.17 -17.85
CA LEU A 108 0.47 -5.91 -16.76
C LEU A 108 0.54 -5.11 -15.46
N PRO A 109 -0.59 -4.79 -14.80
CA PRO A 109 -0.58 -4.27 -13.45
C PRO A 109 -0.39 -5.40 -12.42
N VAL A 110 0.48 -5.16 -11.45
CA VAL A 110 0.82 -6.04 -10.34
C VAL A 110 0.81 -5.23 -9.05
N ILE A 111 0.23 -5.73 -8.00
CA ILE A 111 0.36 -5.16 -6.65
C ILE A 111 1.75 -5.48 -6.12
N LEU A 112 2.44 -4.46 -5.59
CA LEU A 112 3.69 -4.58 -4.84
C LEU A 112 3.53 -3.84 -3.52
N THR A 113 3.21 -4.56 -2.45
CA THR A 113 2.85 -3.98 -1.15
C THR A 113 3.68 -4.58 -0.01
N ASP A 114 3.75 -3.85 1.11
CA ASP A 114 4.27 -4.34 2.37
C ASP A 114 3.11 -4.68 3.31
N GLY A 115 3.26 -5.76 4.08
CA GLY A 115 2.26 -6.15 5.07
C GLY A 115 2.43 -7.59 5.54
N ASP A 116 1.63 -7.94 6.54
CA ASP A 116 1.56 -9.32 7.01
C ASP A 116 0.84 -10.25 6.01
N GLY A 117 0.99 -11.57 6.21
CA GLY A 117 0.44 -12.58 5.31
C GLY A 117 -1.04 -12.87 5.51
N VAL A 118 -1.73 -12.21 6.43
CA VAL A 118 -3.16 -12.45 6.76
C VAL A 118 -3.99 -11.21 6.49
N PHE A 119 -3.68 -10.10 7.13
CA PHE A 119 -4.50 -8.89 7.06
C PHE A 119 -4.34 -8.17 5.71
N GLN A 120 -3.12 -8.10 5.15
CA GLN A 120 -2.92 -7.44 3.86
C GLN A 120 -3.68 -8.15 2.72
N PRO A 121 -3.58 -9.48 2.52
CA PRO A 121 -4.41 -10.18 1.55
C PRO A 121 -5.91 -10.01 1.79
N HIS A 122 -6.36 -10.09 3.05
CA HIS A 122 -7.76 -9.86 3.42
C HIS A 122 -8.25 -8.46 3.00
N LYS A 123 -7.46 -7.42 3.26
CA LYS A 123 -7.73 -6.04 2.82
C LYS A 123 -7.84 -5.93 1.29
N LEU A 124 -6.94 -6.59 0.55
CA LEU A 124 -6.99 -6.63 -0.91
C LEU A 124 -8.26 -7.28 -1.45
N GLU A 125 -8.68 -8.40 -0.87
CA GLU A 125 -9.93 -9.07 -1.24
C GLU A 125 -11.14 -8.19 -0.91
N ARG A 126 -11.24 -7.66 0.31
CA ARG A 126 -12.36 -6.84 0.77
C ARG A 126 -12.47 -5.49 0.06
N SER A 127 -11.39 -4.97 -0.50
CA SER A 127 -11.40 -3.76 -1.32
C SER A 127 -11.70 -4.01 -2.80
N GLY A 128 -11.71 -5.28 -3.26
CA GLY A 128 -11.83 -5.63 -4.67
C GLY A 128 -10.54 -5.47 -5.48
N LEU A 129 -9.44 -5.07 -4.83
CA LEU A 129 -8.14 -4.93 -5.49
C LEU A 129 -7.59 -6.28 -5.96
N TRP A 130 -7.76 -7.34 -5.16
CA TRP A 130 -7.32 -8.69 -5.57
C TRP A 130 -7.87 -9.08 -6.95
N GLU A 131 -9.17 -8.91 -7.14
CA GLU A 131 -9.87 -9.19 -8.42
C GLU A 131 -9.42 -8.22 -9.53
N ALA A 132 -9.33 -6.93 -9.21
CA ALA A 132 -8.93 -5.90 -10.17
C ALA A 132 -7.52 -6.14 -10.73
N PHE A 133 -6.62 -6.76 -9.98
CA PHE A 133 -5.28 -7.14 -10.43
C PHE A 133 -5.20 -8.58 -10.94
N GLY A 134 -6.30 -9.34 -10.93
CA GLY A 134 -6.35 -10.74 -11.37
C GLY A 134 -5.45 -11.66 -10.54
N GLY A 135 -5.29 -11.36 -9.24
CA GLY A 135 -4.43 -12.10 -8.33
C GLY A 135 -2.92 -11.86 -8.53
N HIS A 136 -2.52 -10.92 -9.36
CA HIS A 136 -1.11 -10.53 -9.50
C HIS A 136 -0.68 -9.69 -8.31
N VAL A 137 -0.26 -10.34 -7.23
CA VAL A 137 0.07 -9.72 -5.94
C VAL A 137 1.44 -10.20 -5.45
N LEU A 138 2.27 -9.24 -5.07
CA LEU A 138 3.51 -9.44 -4.34
C LEU A 138 3.37 -8.70 -3.00
N ASN A 139 3.36 -9.46 -1.90
CA ASN A 139 3.31 -8.94 -0.54
C ASN A 139 4.60 -9.30 0.20
N TYR A 140 5.32 -8.29 0.68
CA TYR A 140 6.59 -8.45 1.37
C TYR A 140 6.55 -7.75 2.75
N ILE A 141 7.61 -7.87 3.53
CA ILE A 141 7.83 -7.07 4.74
C ILE A 141 8.58 -5.78 4.40
N HIS A 142 9.54 -5.88 3.47
CA HIS A 142 10.37 -4.79 2.99
C HIS A 142 10.55 -4.91 1.47
N LYS A 143 9.58 -4.46 0.70
CA LYS A 143 9.54 -4.61 -0.76
C LYS A 143 10.77 -4.00 -1.46
N GLU A 144 11.37 -2.95 -0.88
CA GLU A 144 12.59 -2.34 -1.41
C GLU A 144 13.82 -3.26 -1.31
N LYS A 145 13.78 -4.30 -0.46
CA LYS A 145 14.84 -5.32 -0.34
C LYS A 145 14.59 -6.53 -1.23
N GLU A 146 13.41 -6.64 -1.82
CA GLU A 146 12.96 -7.80 -2.60
C GLU A 146 12.95 -7.55 -4.11
N LEU A 147 13.67 -6.53 -4.58
CA LEU A 147 13.68 -6.10 -5.99
C LEU A 147 14.11 -7.21 -6.96
N ASP A 148 15.04 -8.08 -6.56
CA ASP A 148 15.42 -9.24 -7.36
C ASP A 148 14.33 -10.33 -7.38
N SER A 149 13.59 -10.49 -6.29
CA SER A 149 12.44 -11.40 -6.22
C SER A 149 11.30 -10.91 -7.13
N VAL A 150 11.03 -9.60 -7.15
CA VAL A 150 10.08 -8.97 -8.08
C VAL A 150 10.46 -9.27 -9.53
N ARG A 151 11.73 -9.05 -9.91
CA ARG A 151 12.23 -9.30 -11.27
C ARG A 151 12.19 -10.77 -11.68
N ARG A 152 12.37 -11.68 -10.74
CA ARG A 152 12.24 -13.13 -11.00
C ARG A 152 10.78 -13.55 -11.19
N ALA A 153 9.88 -13.00 -10.35
CA ALA A 153 8.46 -13.33 -10.42
C ALA A 153 7.79 -12.74 -11.68
N TYR A 154 8.14 -11.49 -11.98
CA TYR A 154 7.57 -10.73 -13.10
C TYR A 154 8.69 -10.08 -13.94
N PRO A 155 9.40 -10.85 -14.78
CA PRO A 155 10.43 -10.29 -15.65
C PRO A 155 9.82 -9.35 -16.70
N ALA A 156 10.33 -8.12 -16.78
CA ALA A 156 9.89 -7.12 -17.75
C ALA A 156 11.09 -6.36 -18.35
N ARG A 157 10.88 -5.76 -19.52
CA ARG A 157 11.87 -4.89 -20.14
C ARG A 157 11.93 -3.54 -19.41
N HIS A 158 10.77 -3.00 -19.05
CA HIS A 158 10.65 -1.76 -18.30
C HIS A 158 9.57 -1.88 -17.22
N TYR A 159 9.78 -1.21 -16.10
CA TYR A 159 8.87 -1.17 -14.96
C TYR A 159 8.34 0.26 -14.77
N VAL A 160 7.10 0.39 -14.35
CA VAL A 160 6.52 1.64 -13.83
C VAL A 160 6.15 1.38 -12.38
N LEU A 161 6.75 2.09 -11.45
CA LEU A 161 6.47 1.94 -10.01
C LEU A 161 5.68 3.14 -9.51
N ILE A 162 4.51 2.88 -8.95
CA ILE A 162 3.60 3.87 -8.40
C ILE A 162 3.52 3.67 -6.89
N ASP A 163 3.96 4.66 -6.10
CA ASP A 163 4.07 4.55 -4.63
C ASP A 163 3.99 5.95 -3.99
N ASP A 164 3.35 6.06 -2.82
CA ASP A 164 3.22 7.30 -2.06
C ASP A 164 4.49 7.68 -1.26
N LYS A 165 5.52 6.81 -1.27
CA LYS A 165 6.77 7.00 -0.53
C LYS A 165 7.91 7.37 -1.46
N LEU A 166 8.22 8.67 -1.58
CA LEU A 166 9.37 9.15 -2.38
C LEU A 166 10.69 8.45 -2.04
N LYS A 167 10.95 8.18 -0.76
CA LYS A 167 12.16 7.47 -0.33
C LYS A 167 12.26 6.07 -0.94
N LEU A 168 11.13 5.37 -1.08
CA LEU A 168 11.08 4.06 -1.71
C LEU A 168 11.29 4.18 -3.22
N LEU A 169 10.61 5.13 -3.88
CA LEU A 169 10.78 5.41 -5.30
C LEU A 169 12.24 5.72 -5.64
N ASP A 170 12.91 6.58 -4.85
CA ASP A 170 14.32 6.92 -4.99
C ASP A 170 15.22 5.67 -4.82
N ALA A 171 14.99 4.84 -3.81
CA ALA A 171 15.76 3.61 -3.61
C ALA A 171 15.64 2.64 -4.79
N VAL A 172 14.43 2.46 -5.33
CA VAL A 172 14.20 1.60 -6.50
C VAL A 172 14.81 2.21 -7.76
N LYS A 173 14.70 3.53 -7.94
CA LYS A 173 15.33 4.25 -9.07
C LYS A 173 16.85 4.08 -9.07
N ARG A 174 17.50 4.19 -7.91
CA ARG A 174 18.94 3.94 -7.79
C ARG A 174 19.32 2.50 -8.13
N ALA A 175 18.48 1.52 -7.76
CA ALA A 175 18.76 0.11 -7.99
C ALA A 175 18.51 -0.32 -9.45
N TRP A 176 17.50 0.23 -10.11
CA TRP A 176 17.06 -0.21 -11.45
C TRP A 176 17.41 0.78 -12.57
N GLY A 177 17.79 2.02 -12.24
CA GLY A 177 18.20 3.06 -13.21
C GLY A 177 17.12 3.34 -14.26
N ASP A 178 17.52 3.32 -15.52
CA ASP A 178 16.62 3.60 -16.65
C ASP A 178 15.59 2.49 -16.94
N ARG A 179 15.64 1.37 -16.18
CA ARG A 179 14.70 0.28 -16.31
C ARG A 179 13.40 0.50 -15.51
N VAL A 180 13.31 1.58 -14.77
CA VAL A 180 12.11 1.96 -14.03
C VAL A 180 11.76 3.43 -14.24
N THR A 181 10.48 3.68 -14.44
CA THR A 181 9.86 5.00 -14.31
C THR A 181 9.11 5.04 -12.99
N THR A 182 9.37 6.03 -12.17
CA THR A 182 8.76 6.21 -10.85
C THR A 182 7.65 7.25 -10.92
N ILE A 183 6.50 6.95 -10.32
CA ILE A 183 5.34 7.83 -10.25
C ILE A 183 4.95 8.04 -8.80
N PHE A 184 4.89 9.29 -8.38
CA PHE A 184 4.51 9.69 -7.03
C PHE A 184 3.13 10.33 -7.05
N PRO A 185 2.07 9.66 -6.55
CA PRO A 185 0.79 10.29 -6.29
C PRO A 185 0.87 11.11 -4.99
N ARG A 186 0.50 12.39 -5.05
CA ARG A 186 0.45 13.30 -3.90
C ARG A 186 -0.76 13.03 -3.01
N GLN A 187 -0.82 11.80 -2.46
CA GLN A 187 -1.91 11.30 -1.63
C GLN A 187 -1.36 10.81 -0.28
N GLY A 188 -2.26 10.71 0.72
CA GLY A 188 -1.90 10.25 2.05
C GLY A 188 -0.97 11.21 2.81
N HIS A 189 -0.53 10.79 3.99
CA HIS A 189 0.25 11.66 4.89
C HIS A 189 1.67 11.95 4.37
N TYR A 190 2.28 11.04 3.58
CA TYR A 190 3.63 11.27 3.04
C TYR A 190 3.68 12.40 2.01
N ALA A 191 2.58 12.68 1.30
CA ALA A 191 2.50 13.82 0.38
C ALA A 191 2.61 15.18 1.09
N ASN A 192 2.32 15.22 2.40
CA ASN A 192 2.38 16.42 3.23
C ASN A 192 3.56 16.43 4.21
N ASP A 193 4.41 15.39 4.19
CA ASP A 193 5.59 15.31 5.04
C ASP A 193 6.77 16.08 4.41
N ALA A 194 7.00 17.30 4.91
CA ALA A 194 8.08 18.16 4.42
C ALA A 194 9.48 17.53 4.51
N GLN A 195 9.72 16.64 5.50
CA GLN A 195 11.00 15.94 5.62
C GLN A 195 11.14 14.83 4.58
N ALA A 196 10.06 14.09 4.32
CA ALA A 196 10.03 13.06 3.27
C ALA A 196 10.26 13.69 1.89
N LEU A 197 9.62 14.83 1.62
CA LEU A 197 9.75 15.58 0.36
C LEU A 197 11.14 16.20 0.15
N THR A 198 11.80 16.63 1.23
CA THR A 198 13.11 17.33 1.12
C THR A 198 14.29 16.37 0.99
N ASN A 199 14.19 15.17 1.55
CA ASN A 199 15.30 14.22 1.68
C ASN A 199 15.34 13.14 0.58
N SER A 200 14.44 13.19 -0.39
CA SER A 200 14.35 12.20 -1.46
C SER A 200 14.52 12.89 -2.82
N ALA A 201 15.07 12.16 -3.80
CA ALA A 201 15.03 12.63 -5.19
C ALA A 201 13.57 12.67 -5.67
N LEU A 202 13.28 13.61 -6.57
CA LEU A 202 11.96 13.69 -7.20
C LEU A 202 11.67 12.41 -7.99
N ALA A 203 10.42 11.99 -8.01
CA ALA A 203 9.97 10.94 -8.92
C ALA A 203 10.08 11.42 -10.38
N ASP A 204 10.15 10.48 -11.32
CA ASP A 204 10.15 10.83 -12.75
C ASP A 204 8.84 11.54 -13.16
N ILE A 205 7.73 11.15 -12.54
CA ILE A 205 6.39 11.72 -12.75
C ILE A 205 5.76 11.96 -11.38
N GLU A 206 5.16 13.13 -11.19
CA GLU A 206 4.30 13.45 -10.05
C GLU A 206 2.88 13.67 -10.53
N ILE A 207 1.91 13.12 -9.80
CA ILE A 207 0.48 13.29 -10.06
C ILE A 207 -0.22 13.70 -8.77
N GLU A 208 -1.29 14.48 -8.87
CA GLU A 208 -2.04 14.92 -7.68
C GLU A 208 -2.87 13.77 -7.08
N ARG A 209 -3.42 12.91 -7.94
CA ARG A 209 -4.28 11.79 -7.54
C ARG A 209 -4.00 10.58 -8.41
N ILE A 210 -4.26 9.40 -7.88
CA ILE A 210 -4.11 8.15 -8.65
C ILE A 210 -4.98 8.14 -9.94
N ALA A 211 -6.11 8.82 -9.93
CA ALA A 211 -6.98 8.98 -11.09
C ALA A 211 -6.28 9.65 -12.28
N ASP A 212 -5.31 10.53 -12.02
CA ASP A 212 -4.61 11.29 -13.05
C ASP A 212 -3.74 10.37 -13.93
N LEU A 213 -3.47 9.13 -13.52
CA LEU A 213 -2.86 8.11 -14.39
C LEU A 213 -3.67 7.87 -15.67
N MET A 214 -4.98 8.12 -15.65
CA MET A 214 -5.84 7.95 -16.82
C MET A 214 -5.61 9.00 -17.91
N GLU A 215 -4.89 10.08 -17.58
CA GLU A 215 -4.50 11.14 -18.54
C GLU A 215 -3.11 10.87 -19.15
N HIS A 216 -2.37 9.87 -18.64
CA HIS A 216 -1.02 9.55 -19.11
C HIS A 216 -1.02 8.51 -20.24
N ASP A 217 -0.23 8.78 -21.26
CA ASP A 217 0.10 7.85 -22.34
C ASP A 217 1.47 7.22 -22.07
N PHE A 218 1.48 5.90 -21.88
CA PHE A 218 2.70 5.13 -21.62
C PHE A 218 3.25 4.43 -22.88
N SER A 219 2.75 4.76 -24.06
CA SER A 219 3.19 4.15 -25.33
C SER A 219 4.69 4.29 -25.58
N ALA A 220 5.28 5.42 -25.18
CA ALA A 220 6.72 5.67 -25.30
C ALA A 220 7.59 4.74 -24.43
N LEU A 221 7.04 4.18 -23.35
CA LEU A 221 7.71 3.23 -22.46
C LEU A 221 7.48 1.77 -22.90
N ALA A 222 6.45 1.53 -23.71
CA ALA A 222 6.14 0.21 -24.23
C ALA A 222 7.14 -0.12 -25.37
N PRO A 223 7.94 -1.17 -25.25
CA PRO A 223 8.84 -1.55 -26.34
C PRO A 223 8.03 -1.98 -27.56
N ALA A 224 8.47 -1.52 -28.73
CA ALA A 224 7.93 -1.94 -30.02
C ALA A 224 8.01 -3.47 -30.23
#